data_e29e50c4b43f42ebb3af2a448e854c70
#
_entry.id   e29e50c4b43f42ebb3af2a448e854c70
#
_cell.length_a   1.000
_cell.length_b   1.000
_cell.length_c   1.000
_cell.angle_alpha   90.00
_cell.angle_beta   90.00
_cell.angle_gamma   90.00
#
_symmetry.space_group_name_H-M   'P 1'
#
loop_
_entity.id
_entity.type
_entity.pdbx_description
1 polymer ?
#
loop_
_entity_poly.entity_id
_entity_poly.type
_entity_poly.pdbx_seq_one_letter_code
_entity_poly.pdbx_strand_id
1 'polypeptide(L)'
;MRNEFVDKINALSNSPEAYATAMIVRRKTPSSSKPGDQAVITADGKIHGWIGGGCTRGIVLKEALLAMNDRKPRFVIISKDQSSTELSNTKIYNMSCQSGGEVEVYIEPVLPKPQIIIFGNSHIGMALAKLSKAMDYKVEVVQ
;
A
#
# COMPACT_ATOMS: atom_id res chain seq x y z
N MET A 1 -9.57 -14.03 7.91
CA MET A 1 -9.26 -12.75 7.24
C MET A 1 -7.88 -12.23 7.61
N ARG A 2 -7.53 -12.16 8.88
CA ARG A 2 -6.16 -11.78 9.29
C ARG A 2 -5.08 -12.71 8.72
N ASN A 3 -5.35 -14.00 8.65
CA ASN A 3 -4.42 -14.98 8.09
C ASN A 3 -4.19 -14.75 6.60
N GLU A 4 -5.24 -14.44 5.84
CA GLU A 4 -5.13 -14.13 4.40
C GLU A 4 -4.21 -12.92 4.17
N PHE A 5 -4.33 -11.88 4.99
CA PHE A 5 -3.46 -10.70 4.94
C PHE A 5 -1.99 -11.07 5.17
N VAL A 6 -1.70 -11.82 6.24
CA VAL A 6 -0.34 -12.24 6.59
C VAL A 6 0.25 -13.16 5.52
N ASP A 7 -0.53 -14.13 5.05
CA ASP A 7 -0.10 -15.07 4.01
C ASP A 7 0.24 -14.34 2.71
N LYS A 8 -0.56 -13.35 2.34
CA LYS A 8 -0.32 -12.56 1.13
C LYS A 8 0.93 -11.68 1.27
N ILE A 9 1.16 -11.06 2.42
CA ILE A 9 2.40 -10.30 2.66
C ILE A 9 3.62 -11.21 2.57
N ASN A 10 3.58 -12.39 3.16
CA ASN A 10 4.67 -13.35 3.08
C ASN A 10 4.95 -13.77 1.64
N ALA A 11 3.91 -14.01 0.84
CA ALA A 11 4.06 -14.34 -0.57
C ALA A 11 4.67 -13.20 -1.39
N LEU A 12 4.35 -11.94 -1.06
CA LEU A 12 4.82 -10.76 -1.77
C LEU A 12 6.19 -10.26 -1.31
N SER A 13 6.66 -10.65 -0.13
CA SER A 13 7.92 -10.15 0.45
C SER A 13 9.15 -10.44 -0.43
N ASN A 14 9.11 -11.51 -1.22
CA ASN A 14 10.17 -11.88 -2.17
C ASN A 14 9.81 -11.58 -3.63
N SER A 15 8.66 -10.94 -3.87
CA SER A 15 8.21 -10.55 -5.20
C SER A 15 8.87 -9.23 -5.63
N PRO A 16 9.19 -9.05 -6.94
CA PRO A 16 9.64 -7.77 -7.47
C PRO A 16 8.50 -6.75 -7.63
N GLU A 17 7.26 -7.14 -7.35
CA GLU A 17 6.10 -6.28 -7.54
C GLU A 17 5.84 -5.38 -6.33
N ALA A 18 5.43 -4.14 -6.59
CA ALA A 18 4.91 -3.25 -5.58
C ALA A 18 3.53 -3.73 -5.11
N TYR A 19 3.21 -3.47 -3.87
CA TYR A 19 1.87 -3.63 -3.31
C TYR A 19 1.59 -2.51 -2.31
N ALA A 20 0.39 -2.41 -1.83
CA ALA A 20 0.05 -1.50 -0.75
C ALA A 20 -0.67 -2.27 0.37
N THR A 21 -0.50 -1.80 1.58
CA THR A 21 -1.31 -2.25 2.72
C THR A 21 -2.31 -1.17 3.08
N ALA A 22 -3.50 -1.58 3.49
CA ALA A 22 -4.52 -0.69 4.00
C ALA A 22 -4.99 -1.19 5.36
N MET A 23 -5.18 -0.26 6.30
CA MET A 23 -5.65 -0.56 7.64
C MET A 23 -6.73 0.44 8.04
N ILE A 24 -7.84 -0.07 8.55
CA ILE A 24 -8.85 0.75 9.20
C ILE A 24 -8.32 1.19 10.56
N VAL A 25 -8.14 2.49 10.76
CA VAL A 25 -7.57 3.04 12.00
C VAL A 25 -8.65 3.61 12.91
N ARG A 26 -9.75 4.10 12.34
CA ARG A 26 -10.86 4.67 13.09
C ARG A 26 -12.16 4.52 12.31
N ARG A 27 -13.27 4.43 13.02
CA ARG A 27 -14.60 4.44 12.43
C ARG A 27 -15.61 5.18 13.32
N LYS A 28 -16.64 5.71 12.67
CA LYS A 28 -17.89 6.10 13.30
C LYS A 28 -19.01 5.21 12.74
N THR A 29 -19.81 4.64 13.63
CA THR A 29 -20.95 3.78 13.23
C THR A 29 -22.05 4.60 12.54
N PRO A 30 -22.84 4.03 11.63
CA PRO A 30 -22.77 2.63 11.20
C PRO A 30 -21.66 2.38 10.15
N SER A 31 -20.91 1.30 10.31
CA SER A 31 -19.89 0.87 9.33
C SER A 31 -19.68 -0.64 9.43
N SER A 32 -19.50 -1.29 8.30
CA SER A 32 -19.12 -2.71 8.24
C SER A 32 -17.64 -2.97 8.56
N SER A 33 -16.82 -1.92 8.53
CA SER A 33 -15.41 -1.98 8.88
C SER A 33 -15.19 -1.85 10.39
N LYS A 34 -14.11 -2.42 10.88
CA LYS A 34 -13.66 -2.32 12.28
C LYS A 34 -12.22 -1.83 12.34
N PRO A 35 -11.83 -1.04 13.35
CA PRO A 35 -10.42 -0.72 13.56
C PRO A 35 -9.57 -1.99 13.61
N GLY A 36 -8.47 -2.00 12.89
CA GLY A 36 -7.60 -3.17 12.76
C GLY A 36 -7.93 -4.07 11.56
N ASP A 37 -9.02 -3.87 10.87
CA ASP A 37 -9.27 -4.54 9.58
C ASP A 37 -8.16 -4.14 8.60
N GLN A 38 -7.62 -5.13 7.90
CA GLN A 38 -6.45 -4.98 7.03
C GLN A 38 -6.67 -5.67 5.68
N ALA A 39 -6.08 -5.08 4.66
CA ALA A 39 -6.04 -5.67 3.33
C ALA A 39 -4.71 -5.37 2.65
N VAL A 40 -4.33 -6.25 1.72
CA VAL A 40 -3.24 -6.04 0.77
C VAL A 40 -3.84 -5.76 -0.59
N ILE A 41 -3.36 -4.71 -1.22
CA ILE A 41 -3.74 -4.34 -2.59
C ILE A 41 -2.55 -4.59 -3.50
N THR A 42 -2.71 -5.46 -4.47
CA THR A 42 -1.68 -5.77 -5.44
C THR A 42 -1.67 -4.79 -6.60
N ALA A 43 -0.56 -4.71 -7.33
CA ALA A 43 -0.39 -3.77 -8.44
C ALA A 43 -1.40 -4.01 -9.58
N ASP A 44 -1.90 -5.24 -9.72
CA ASP A 44 -2.96 -5.60 -10.69
C ASP A 44 -4.38 -5.25 -10.21
N GLY A 45 -4.51 -4.60 -9.05
CA GLY A 45 -5.78 -4.11 -8.54
C GLY A 45 -6.63 -5.12 -7.77
N LYS A 46 -6.03 -6.20 -7.28
CA LYS A 46 -6.72 -7.17 -6.43
C LYS A 46 -6.58 -6.81 -4.97
N ILE A 47 -7.64 -7.03 -4.20
CA ILE A 47 -7.68 -6.81 -2.75
C ILE A 47 -7.75 -8.15 -2.04
N HIS A 48 -6.81 -8.38 -1.13
CA HIS A 48 -6.73 -9.56 -0.27
C HIS A 48 -6.89 -9.14 1.18
N GLY A 49 -7.92 -9.66 1.85
CA GLY A 49 -8.30 -9.28 3.21
C GLY A 49 -9.62 -8.52 3.25
N TRP A 50 -9.87 -7.81 4.33
CA TRP A 50 -11.13 -7.11 4.55
C TRP A 50 -10.92 -5.68 5.06
N ILE A 51 -11.48 -4.73 4.34
CA ILE A 51 -11.48 -3.30 4.69
C ILE A 51 -12.85 -2.66 4.56
N GLY A 52 -13.90 -3.43 4.67
CA GLY A 52 -15.27 -3.00 4.39
C GLY A 52 -15.71 -3.36 2.98
N GLY A 53 -16.94 -3.08 2.68
CA GLY A 53 -17.56 -3.35 1.38
C GLY A 53 -17.83 -2.09 0.57
N GLY A 54 -18.40 -2.29 -0.61
CA GLY A 54 -18.97 -1.24 -1.44
C GLY A 54 -18.03 -0.08 -1.75
N CYS A 55 -18.47 1.12 -1.38
CA CYS A 55 -17.80 2.37 -1.69
C CYS A 55 -16.40 2.48 -1.04
N THR A 56 -16.25 2.01 0.18
CA THR A 56 -14.96 2.01 0.89
C THR A 56 -13.92 1.21 0.12
N ARG A 57 -14.29 0.03 -0.34
CA ARG A 57 -13.41 -0.86 -1.10
C ARG A 57 -12.90 -0.21 -2.40
N GLY A 58 -13.79 0.43 -3.15
CA GLY A 58 -13.43 1.12 -4.39
C GLY A 58 -12.50 2.31 -4.17
N ILE A 59 -12.75 3.10 -3.14
CA ILE A 59 -11.91 4.26 -2.78
C ILE A 59 -10.52 3.81 -2.32
N VAL A 60 -10.46 2.79 -1.47
CA VAL A 60 -9.18 2.25 -0.99
C VAL A 60 -8.37 1.67 -2.13
N LEU A 61 -9.00 0.95 -3.05
CA LEU A 61 -8.32 0.43 -4.25
C LEU A 61 -7.69 1.56 -5.07
N LYS A 62 -8.47 2.59 -5.38
CA LYS A 62 -8.00 3.76 -6.14
C LYS A 62 -6.81 4.43 -5.45
N GLU A 63 -6.94 4.73 -4.17
CA GLU A 63 -5.89 5.42 -3.41
C GLU A 63 -4.65 4.55 -3.20
N ALA A 64 -4.80 3.24 -3.06
CA ALA A 64 -3.67 2.32 -2.98
C ALA A 64 -2.86 2.29 -4.27
N LEU A 65 -3.52 2.26 -5.43
CA LEU A 65 -2.83 2.32 -6.72
C LEU A 65 -2.10 3.65 -6.92
N LEU A 66 -2.71 4.76 -6.51
CA LEU A 66 -2.06 6.08 -6.53
C LEU A 66 -0.86 6.13 -5.57
N ALA A 67 -0.97 5.54 -4.38
CA ALA A 67 0.12 5.46 -3.42
C ALA A 67 1.32 4.68 -3.96
N MET A 68 1.08 3.58 -4.65
CA MET A 68 2.13 2.82 -5.32
C MET A 68 2.82 3.63 -6.42
N ASN A 69 2.06 4.46 -7.14
CA ASN A 69 2.58 5.28 -8.23
C ASN A 69 3.43 6.46 -7.72
N ASP A 70 2.93 7.22 -6.74
CA ASP A 70 3.63 8.38 -6.20
C ASP A 70 4.59 8.05 -5.04
N ARG A 71 4.59 6.79 -4.58
CA ARG A 71 5.47 6.26 -3.53
C ARG A 71 5.28 6.92 -2.16
N LYS A 72 4.08 7.39 -1.88
CA LYS A 72 3.76 8.10 -0.64
C LYS A 72 2.61 7.44 0.09
N PRO A 73 2.74 7.25 1.41
CA PRO A 73 1.60 6.82 2.22
C PRO A 73 0.56 7.94 2.31
N ARG A 74 -0.65 7.57 2.67
CA ARG A 74 -1.73 8.53 2.86
C ARG A 74 -2.79 8.06 3.84
N PHE A 75 -3.43 9.03 4.46
CA PHE A 75 -4.68 8.81 5.16
C PHE A 75 -5.85 9.11 4.23
N VAL A 76 -6.88 8.29 4.32
CA VAL A 76 -8.12 8.47 3.57
C VAL A 76 -9.27 8.50 4.57
N ILE A 77 -10.04 9.58 4.54
CA ILE A 77 -11.25 9.72 5.35
C ILE A 77 -12.44 9.61 4.42
N ILE A 78 -13.32 8.66 4.69
CA ILE A 78 -14.52 8.42 3.91
C ILE A 78 -15.72 8.74 4.82
N SER A 79 -16.40 9.83 4.53
CA SER A 79 -17.49 10.35 5.38
C SER A 79 -18.63 10.94 4.55
N LYS A 80 -19.83 11.02 5.11
CA LYS A 80 -20.93 11.79 4.54
C LYS A 80 -20.80 13.28 4.77
N ASP A 81 -20.12 13.69 5.82
CA ASP A 81 -19.96 15.09 6.19
C ASP A 81 -18.72 15.70 5.54
N GLN A 82 -18.92 16.83 4.85
CA GLN A 82 -17.85 17.54 4.14
C GLN A 82 -17.00 18.46 5.03
N SER A 83 -17.17 18.42 6.33
CA SER A 83 -16.61 19.41 7.27
C SER A 83 -15.17 19.17 7.69
N SER A 84 -14.35 18.57 6.88
CA SER A 84 -13.01 18.21 7.28
C SER A 84 -11.95 19.08 6.61
N THR A 85 -11.04 19.56 7.44
CA THR A 85 -9.87 20.34 7.04
C THR A 85 -8.89 19.42 6.33
N GLU A 86 -8.50 19.75 5.11
CA GLU A 86 -7.42 19.04 4.42
C GLU A 86 -6.11 19.21 5.19
N LEU A 87 -5.65 18.13 5.77
CA LEU A 87 -4.30 18.04 6.31
C LEU A 87 -3.37 17.48 5.22
N SER A 88 -2.12 17.89 5.24
CA SER A 88 -1.08 17.32 4.38
C SER A 88 -1.12 15.80 4.40
N ASN A 89 -1.16 15.15 3.25
CA ASN A 89 -1.27 13.69 3.07
C ASN A 89 -2.62 13.05 3.46
N THR A 90 -3.64 13.84 3.75
CA THR A 90 -4.99 13.33 4.03
C THR A 90 -5.91 13.64 2.86
N LYS A 91 -6.58 12.62 2.34
CA LYS A 91 -7.62 12.77 1.32
C LYS A 91 -8.98 12.46 1.92
N ILE A 92 -9.95 13.30 1.60
CA ILE A 92 -11.30 13.22 2.12
C ILE A 92 -12.24 12.90 0.98
N TYR A 93 -13.00 11.81 1.15
CA TYR A 93 -14.01 11.37 0.21
C TYR A 93 -15.40 11.51 0.81
N ASN A 94 -16.30 12.09 0.04
CA ASN A 94 -17.72 12.11 0.39
C ASN A 94 -18.34 10.79 -0.04
N MET A 95 -18.89 10.05 0.91
CA MET A 95 -19.53 8.77 0.66
C MET A 95 -21.00 8.96 0.36
N SER A 96 -21.43 8.67 -0.85
CA SER A 96 -22.83 8.68 -1.27
C SER A 96 -23.61 7.42 -0.87
N CYS A 97 -22.96 6.46 -0.23
CA CYS A 97 -23.56 5.22 0.21
C CYS A 97 -24.52 5.43 1.39
N GLN A 98 -25.60 4.67 1.42
CA GLN A 98 -26.66 4.77 2.45
C GLN A 98 -26.21 4.38 3.86
N SER A 99 -25.05 3.78 4.03
CA SER A 99 -24.59 3.24 5.31
C SER A 99 -24.19 4.28 6.37
N GLY A 100 -23.97 5.52 5.99
CA GLY A 100 -23.98 6.67 6.92
C GLY A 100 -22.89 6.77 7.97
N GLY A 101 -21.79 6.04 7.92
CA GLY A 101 -20.70 6.13 8.87
C GLY A 101 -19.49 6.91 8.35
N GLU A 102 -18.45 6.98 9.17
CA GLU A 102 -17.14 7.51 8.79
C GLU A 102 -16.08 6.43 9.00
N VAL A 103 -15.15 6.35 8.08
CA VAL A 103 -14.03 5.41 8.13
C VAL A 103 -12.74 6.15 7.82
N GLU A 104 -11.73 5.97 8.65
CA GLU A 104 -10.38 6.44 8.40
C GLU A 104 -9.49 5.24 8.07
N VAL A 105 -8.80 5.33 6.94
CA VAL A 105 -7.93 4.28 6.41
C VAL A 105 -6.52 4.82 6.25
N TYR A 106 -5.54 4.10 6.78
CA TYR A 106 -4.13 4.34 6.48
C TYR A 106 -3.70 3.40 5.36
N ILE A 107 -3.09 3.97 4.32
CA ILE A 107 -2.60 3.24 3.16
C ILE A 107 -1.11 3.47 3.04
N GLU A 108 -0.35 2.39 2.99
CA GLU A 108 1.10 2.41 2.86
C GLU A 108 1.55 1.63 1.64
N PRO A 109 2.26 2.27 0.69
CA PRO A 109 2.87 1.55 -0.42
C PRO A 109 4.12 0.81 0.05
N VAL A 110 4.26 -0.43 -0.38
CA VAL A 110 5.46 -1.25 -0.18
C VAL A 110 6.10 -1.48 -1.53
N LEU A 111 7.26 -0.88 -1.72
CA LEU A 111 7.95 -0.89 -2.99
C LEU A 111 9.01 -2.00 -2.99
N PRO A 112 9.27 -2.62 -4.15
CA PRO A 112 10.37 -3.57 -4.26
C PRO A 112 11.71 -2.89 -4.00
N LYS A 113 12.66 -3.66 -3.52
CA LYS A 113 14.04 -3.16 -3.37
C LYS A 113 14.57 -2.68 -4.72
N PRO A 114 15.27 -1.55 -4.77
CA PRO A 114 15.89 -1.11 -5.99
C PRO A 114 16.90 -2.14 -6.48
N GLN A 115 16.98 -2.31 -7.78
CA GLN A 115 17.85 -3.30 -8.42
C GLN A 115 18.92 -2.60 -9.25
N ILE A 116 20.14 -3.13 -9.17
CA ILE A 116 21.27 -2.73 -10.02
C ILE A 116 21.71 -3.95 -10.81
N ILE A 117 21.79 -3.79 -12.11
CA ILE A 117 22.35 -4.80 -13.01
C ILE A 117 23.69 -4.28 -13.51
N ILE A 118 24.75 -5.06 -13.28
CA ILE A 118 26.12 -4.71 -13.67
C ILE A 118 26.54 -5.67 -14.77
N PHE A 119 26.92 -5.10 -15.91
CA PHE A 119 27.44 -5.86 -17.03
C PHE A 119 28.97 -5.90 -16.99
N GLY A 120 29.51 -7.10 -17.00
CA GLY A 120 30.95 -7.36 -16.97
C GLY A 120 31.50 -7.65 -15.57
N ASN A 121 32.81 -7.89 -15.51
CA ASN A 121 33.50 -8.32 -14.29
C ASN A 121 34.72 -7.42 -13.94
N SER A 122 34.68 -6.17 -14.32
CA SER A 122 35.72 -5.22 -13.98
C SER A 122 35.87 -5.01 -12.47
N HIS A 123 37.04 -4.58 -12.02
CA HIS A 123 37.28 -4.25 -10.60
C HIS A 123 36.31 -3.17 -10.10
N ILE A 124 35.99 -2.20 -10.95
CA ILE A 124 35.01 -1.13 -10.63
C ILE A 124 33.59 -1.74 -10.46
N GLY A 125 33.19 -2.61 -11.38
CA GLY A 125 31.90 -3.29 -11.31
C GLY A 125 31.78 -4.14 -10.05
N MET A 126 32.82 -4.85 -9.66
CA MET A 126 32.84 -5.66 -8.44
C MET A 126 32.80 -4.79 -7.16
N ALA A 127 33.49 -3.65 -7.16
CA ALA A 127 33.40 -2.70 -6.05
C ALA A 127 31.99 -2.09 -5.93
N LEU A 128 31.40 -1.72 -7.08
CA LEU A 128 30.02 -1.22 -7.13
C LEU A 128 29.02 -2.26 -6.62
N ALA A 129 29.19 -3.53 -6.98
CA ALA A 129 28.34 -4.61 -6.51
C ALA A 129 28.38 -4.74 -4.98
N LYS A 130 29.56 -4.68 -4.37
CA LYS A 130 29.72 -4.73 -2.91
C LYS A 130 29.07 -3.53 -2.22
N LEU A 131 29.29 -2.33 -2.74
CA LEU A 131 28.71 -1.10 -2.20
C LEU A 131 27.18 -1.13 -2.29
N SER A 132 26.67 -1.53 -3.44
CA SER A 132 25.23 -1.59 -3.67
C SER A 132 24.52 -2.60 -2.74
N LYS A 133 25.15 -3.76 -2.49
CA LYS A 133 24.64 -4.73 -1.51
C LYS A 133 24.63 -4.16 -0.10
N ALA A 134 25.67 -3.42 0.29
CA ALA A 134 25.74 -2.75 1.58
C ALA A 134 24.64 -1.69 1.75
N MET A 135 24.16 -1.11 0.66
CA MET A 135 23.06 -0.15 0.61
C MET A 135 21.68 -0.79 0.43
N ASP A 136 21.61 -2.11 0.59
CA ASP A 136 20.36 -2.91 0.48
C ASP A 136 19.72 -2.91 -0.92
N TYR A 137 20.52 -2.74 -1.97
CA TYR A 137 20.09 -2.95 -3.35
C TYR A 137 20.12 -4.45 -3.70
N LYS A 138 19.20 -4.86 -4.55
CA LYS A 138 19.29 -6.15 -5.23
C LYS A 138 20.31 -6.00 -6.35
N VAL A 139 21.37 -6.82 -6.32
CA VAL A 139 22.46 -6.71 -7.29
C VAL A 139 22.53 -7.97 -8.13
N GLU A 140 22.57 -7.79 -9.44
CA GLU A 140 22.80 -8.85 -10.43
C GLU A 140 24.01 -8.48 -11.27
N VAL A 141 24.95 -9.42 -11.40
CA VAL A 141 26.12 -9.26 -12.25
C VAL A 141 25.99 -10.21 -13.44
N VAL A 142 25.96 -9.63 -14.63
CA VAL A 142 25.85 -10.36 -15.90
C VAL A 142 27.22 -10.33 -16.59
N GLN A 143 27.74 -11.53 -16.83
CA GLN A 143 29.05 -11.69 -17.52
C GLN A 143 28.88 -11.91 -19.01
#